data_92618ed31c29f90b3e1d67111504d53b
#
_entry.id   92618ed31c29f90b3e1d67111504d53b
#
_cell.length_a   1.000
_cell.length_b   1.000
_cell.length_c   1.000
_cell.angle_alpha   90.00
_cell.angle_beta   90.00
_cell.angle_gamma   90.00
#
_symmetry.space_group_name_H-M   'P 1'
#
loop_
_entity.id
_entity.type
_entity.pdbx_description
1 polymer ?
#
loop_
_entity_poly.entity_id
_entity_poly.type
_entity_poly.pdbx_seq_one_letter_code
_entity_poly.pdbx_strand_id
1 'polypeptide(L)'
;AVYRAIPPATRTAFHGRAAWLVSRSGRGAALAARHLLEVHPDNDAELVAQLREAAAEHLAVGAPDAARRCLERALLEPPLPRVRAEVLYELGCATLLSSPATTVGHLRDAINTQLLDESMRVDAVFRLSQALTHNDQTREAAQVVAAEAARTDPGPAQMRLKAAHFLWEGVQDTEDDGRARSRRLTRTAAGLTGRDNTERVLLMLRAFDATARGESAEEIVQIAERALVDGALAPGTGWTGTSWGFEPPALLALSFAFADQLDRAETLFDEGMRAFEISGWSGGHLAFAHTLVGYAHRRRGRLADAEMYLRESLRLADRVGDRLPMHWNGICMLVDTLLARGHVEEAREAAERYAFAPPYASSLAIPDARSVRGRLLLALGRTEEAITELEATGRALTLRGRHNGVVAPWAIDLARALADVNPERAAELASYARDRAERFGTHTAIGVALCCSASLTEGPAAVGLLAEAVTHLEASPCTYELAVARVEYGIAARSAPDLGRGRVLARECGADGLVERARQALDDLRTAGAPGTA
;
A
#
# COMPACT_ATOMS: atom_id res chain seq x y z
N ALA A 1 6.73 45.47 -10.15
CA ALA A 1 6.48 46.83 -9.67
C ALA A 1 5.25 47.45 -10.34
N VAL A 2 5.15 47.53 -11.68
CA VAL A 2 4.03 48.17 -12.42
C VAL A 2 2.67 47.58 -12.06
N TYR A 3 2.52 46.23 -12.04
CA TYR A 3 1.24 45.58 -11.73
C TYR A 3 0.72 45.93 -10.32
N ARG A 4 1.60 46.05 -9.34
CA ARG A 4 1.22 46.42 -7.95
C ARG A 4 0.82 47.88 -7.80
N ALA A 5 1.24 48.74 -8.72
CA ALA A 5 0.88 50.17 -8.72
C ALA A 5 -0.52 50.45 -9.31
N ILE A 6 -1.12 49.48 -10.02
CA ILE A 6 -2.48 49.61 -10.56
C ILE A 6 -3.50 49.45 -9.40
N PRO A 7 -4.47 50.38 -9.26
CA PRO A 7 -5.52 50.29 -8.25
C PRO A 7 -6.27 48.95 -8.33
N PRO A 8 -6.67 48.33 -7.21
CA PRO A 8 -7.30 47.02 -7.19
C PRO A 8 -8.53 46.89 -8.12
N ALA A 9 -9.45 47.84 -8.08
CA ALA A 9 -10.64 47.82 -8.95
C ALA A 9 -10.27 47.89 -10.45
N THR A 10 -9.25 48.66 -10.83
CA THR A 10 -8.77 48.70 -12.22
C THR A 10 -8.12 47.40 -12.63
N ARG A 11 -7.38 46.74 -11.74
CA ARG A 11 -6.83 45.36 -12.01
C ARG A 11 -7.94 44.35 -12.26
N THR A 12 -8.95 44.33 -11.38
CA THR A 12 -10.12 43.44 -11.55
C THR A 12 -10.81 43.67 -12.91
N ALA A 13 -11.04 44.94 -13.30
CA ALA A 13 -11.64 45.25 -14.61
C ALA A 13 -10.75 44.78 -15.77
N PHE A 14 -9.42 44.94 -15.69
CA PHE A 14 -8.51 44.44 -16.72
C PHE A 14 -8.52 42.91 -16.79
N HIS A 15 -8.57 42.21 -15.66
CA HIS A 15 -8.69 40.74 -15.64
C HIS A 15 -10.01 40.31 -16.27
N GLY A 16 -11.14 40.92 -15.94
CA GLY A 16 -12.44 40.61 -16.58
C GLY A 16 -12.38 40.77 -18.10
N ARG A 17 -11.83 41.87 -18.59
CA ARG A 17 -11.67 42.13 -20.04
C ARG A 17 -10.71 41.12 -20.68
N ALA A 18 -9.61 40.78 -20.03
CA ALA A 18 -8.66 39.77 -20.52
C ALA A 18 -9.29 38.40 -20.60
N ALA A 19 -10.03 37.99 -19.56
CA ALA A 19 -10.77 36.71 -19.54
C ALA A 19 -11.74 36.63 -20.73
N TRP A 20 -12.56 37.67 -20.92
CA TRP A 20 -13.52 37.72 -22.04
C TRP A 20 -12.85 37.60 -23.41
N LEU A 21 -11.72 38.34 -23.63
CA LEU A 21 -10.97 38.25 -24.88
C LEU A 21 -10.37 36.85 -25.12
N VAL A 22 -9.83 36.22 -24.07
CA VAL A 22 -9.24 34.89 -24.15
C VAL A 22 -10.32 33.84 -24.44
N SER A 23 -11.47 33.88 -23.75
CA SER A 23 -12.58 32.96 -23.98
C SER A 23 -13.07 33.02 -25.43
N ARG A 24 -13.19 34.25 -26.01
CA ARG A 24 -13.57 34.44 -27.41
C ARG A 24 -12.50 34.06 -28.43
N SER A 25 -11.26 33.93 -28.02
CA SER A 25 -10.15 33.58 -28.93
C SER A 25 -10.05 32.07 -29.21
N GLY A 26 -10.87 31.23 -28.56
CA GLY A 26 -10.83 29.77 -28.69
C GLY A 26 -9.56 29.12 -28.13
N ARG A 27 -8.82 29.81 -27.25
CA ARG A 27 -7.54 29.32 -26.68
C ARG A 27 -7.70 28.41 -25.45
N GLY A 28 -8.90 27.98 -25.14
CA GLY A 28 -9.22 27.11 -24.00
C GLY A 28 -9.59 27.87 -22.73
N ALA A 29 -10.44 27.23 -21.93
CA ALA A 29 -10.97 27.79 -20.69
C ALA A 29 -9.88 27.92 -19.61
N ALA A 30 -8.90 27.02 -19.56
CA ALA A 30 -7.79 27.07 -18.59
C ALA A 30 -6.93 28.35 -18.73
N LEU A 31 -6.75 28.86 -19.96
CA LEU A 31 -6.03 30.12 -20.17
C LEU A 31 -6.83 31.32 -19.68
N ALA A 32 -8.16 31.32 -19.86
CA ALA A 32 -9.05 32.35 -19.33
C ALA A 32 -9.13 32.30 -17.80
N ALA A 33 -9.14 31.11 -17.19
CA ALA A 33 -9.30 30.89 -15.76
C ALA A 33 -8.29 31.67 -14.91
N ARG A 34 -7.04 31.80 -15.33
CA ARG A 34 -6.03 32.61 -14.61
C ARG A 34 -6.43 34.07 -14.43
N HIS A 35 -7.30 34.59 -15.29
CA HIS A 35 -7.87 35.92 -15.17
C HIS A 35 -9.20 35.91 -14.40
N LEU A 36 -10.02 34.89 -14.61
CA LEU A 36 -11.29 34.69 -13.91
C LEU A 36 -11.11 34.54 -12.38
N LEU A 37 -10.00 33.93 -11.95
CA LEU A 37 -9.65 33.82 -10.53
C LEU A 37 -9.38 35.17 -9.84
N GLU A 38 -9.09 36.23 -10.60
CA GLU A 38 -8.81 37.59 -10.10
C GLU A 38 -10.04 38.52 -10.20
N VAL A 39 -11.17 38.01 -10.72
CA VAL A 39 -12.43 38.76 -10.82
C VAL A 39 -13.30 38.51 -9.59
N HIS A 40 -13.97 39.56 -9.09
CA HIS A 40 -14.90 39.41 -7.96
C HIS A 40 -16.15 38.59 -8.36
N PRO A 41 -16.73 37.79 -7.43
CA PRO A 41 -17.98 37.10 -7.64
C PRO A 41 -19.13 38.06 -7.99
N ASP A 42 -19.94 37.72 -9.01
CA ASP A 42 -21.05 38.57 -9.49
C ASP A 42 -22.33 37.75 -9.83
N ASN A 43 -22.45 36.56 -9.27
CA ASN A 43 -23.57 35.61 -9.54
C ASN A 43 -23.69 35.22 -11.03
N ASP A 44 -22.58 35.08 -11.73
CA ASP A 44 -22.54 34.77 -13.13
C ASP A 44 -22.51 33.27 -13.39
N ALA A 45 -23.62 32.73 -13.89
CA ALA A 45 -23.75 31.32 -14.23
C ALA A 45 -22.86 30.89 -15.43
N GLU A 46 -22.58 31.79 -16.37
CA GLU A 46 -21.67 31.53 -17.49
C GLU A 46 -20.24 31.38 -16.98
N LEU A 47 -19.85 32.20 -16.01
CA LEU A 47 -18.56 32.11 -15.36
C LEU A 47 -18.37 30.78 -14.63
N VAL A 48 -19.41 30.28 -13.95
CA VAL A 48 -19.39 28.94 -13.33
C VAL A 48 -19.09 27.86 -14.39
N ALA A 49 -19.76 27.91 -15.54
CA ALA A 49 -19.53 26.93 -16.62
C ALA A 49 -18.09 27.01 -17.16
N GLN A 50 -17.56 28.20 -17.40
CA GLN A 50 -16.18 28.41 -17.87
C GLN A 50 -15.14 27.91 -16.85
N LEU A 51 -15.37 28.13 -15.54
CA LEU A 51 -14.47 27.64 -14.48
C LEU A 51 -14.48 26.11 -14.37
N ARG A 52 -15.64 25.47 -14.57
CA ARG A 52 -15.75 24.00 -14.62
C ARG A 52 -15.01 23.42 -15.84
N GLU A 53 -15.20 24.04 -17.01
CA GLU A 53 -14.47 23.66 -18.23
C GLU A 53 -12.95 23.79 -18.02
N ALA A 54 -12.50 24.91 -17.43
CA ALA A 54 -11.10 25.13 -17.10
C ALA A 54 -10.57 24.08 -16.11
N ALA A 55 -11.36 23.69 -15.13
CA ALA A 55 -10.98 22.64 -14.20
C ALA A 55 -10.79 21.28 -14.90
N ALA A 56 -11.70 20.94 -15.82
CA ALA A 56 -11.58 19.72 -16.64
C ALA A 56 -10.32 19.75 -17.52
N GLU A 57 -10.02 20.88 -18.19
CA GLU A 57 -8.78 21.05 -18.94
C GLU A 57 -7.52 20.93 -18.07
N HIS A 58 -7.53 21.50 -16.85
CA HIS A 58 -6.43 21.38 -15.90
C HIS A 58 -6.23 19.93 -15.43
N LEU A 59 -7.30 19.19 -15.15
CA LEU A 59 -7.19 17.76 -14.80
C LEU A 59 -6.63 16.95 -15.95
N ALA A 60 -7.05 17.23 -17.19
CA ALA A 60 -6.57 16.53 -18.38
C ALA A 60 -5.06 16.68 -18.62
N VAL A 61 -4.46 17.77 -18.14
CA VAL A 61 -3.00 18.02 -18.25
C VAL A 61 -2.25 17.77 -16.94
N GLY A 62 -2.88 17.10 -15.97
CA GLY A 62 -2.23 16.73 -14.70
C GLY A 62 -2.00 17.92 -13.75
N ALA A 63 -2.91 18.89 -13.70
CA ALA A 63 -2.84 20.05 -12.83
C ALA A 63 -4.02 20.10 -11.81
N PRO A 64 -4.19 19.12 -10.90
CA PRO A 64 -5.34 19.04 -10.00
C PRO A 64 -5.47 20.25 -9.05
N ASP A 65 -4.36 20.84 -8.61
CA ASP A 65 -4.40 22.06 -7.79
C ASP A 65 -4.96 23.27 -8.53
N ALA A 66 -4.72 23.37 -9.83
CA ALA A 66 -5.31 24.44 -10.65
C ALA A 66 -6.81 24.18 -10.86
N ALA A 67 -7.21 22.93 -11.10
CA ALA A 67 -8.60 22.52 -11.17
C ALA A 67 -9.35 22.85 -9.87
N ARG A 68 -8.80 22.48 -8.73
CA ARG A 68 -9.36 22.78 -7.40
C ARG A 68 -9.64 24.29 -7.25
N ARG A 69 -8.67 25.15 -7.56
CA ARG A 69 -8.86 26.62 -7.47
C ARG A 69 -9.98 27.13 -8.37
N CYS A 70 -10.12 26.58 -9.57
CA CYS A 70 -11.22 26.94 -10.47
C CYS A 70 -12.56 26.55 -9.87
N LEU A 71 -12.69 25.33 -9.32
CA LEU A 71 -13.93 24.85 -8.73
C LEU A 71 -14.29 25.56 -7.42
N GLU A 72 -13.31 25.84 -6.55
CA GLU A 72 -13.51 26.68 -5.36
C GLU A 72 -14.04 28.06 -5.75
N ARG A 73 -13.46 28.68 -6.81
CA ARG A 73 -13.91 29.96 -7.31
C ARG A 73 -15.33 29.89 -7.90
N ALA A 74 -15.67 28.78 -8.58
CA ALA A 74 -17.02 28.56 -9.12
C ALA A 74 -18.09 28.51 -7.99
N LEU A 75 -17.76 27.93 -6.83
CA LEU A 75 -18.69 27.93 -5.67
C LEU A 75 -18.96 29.33 -5.12
N LEU A 76 -18.07 30.29 -5.30
CA LEU A 76 -18.24 31.69 -4.87
C LEU A 76 -19.22 32.47 -5.77
N GLU A 77 -19.59 31.95 -6.96
CA GLU A 77 -20.59 32.53 -7.87
C GLU A 77 -22.03 32.10 -7.53
N PRO A 78 -22.38 31.69 -6.34
CA PRO A 78 -23.48 30.85 -5.87
C PRO A 78 -24.24 30.13 -7.01
N PRO A 79 -23.71 29.00 -7.49
CA PRO A 79 -24.34 28.27 -8.60
C PRO A 79 -25.74 27.76 -8.23
N LEU A 80 -26.58 27.53 -9.23
CA LEU A 80 -27.88 26.86 -9.01
C LEU A 80 -27.70 25.54 -8.28
N PRO A 81 -28.66 25.13 -7.44
CA PRO A 81 -28.50 23.97 -6.54
C PRO A 81 -28.00 22.68 -7.21
N ARG A 82 -28.48 22.35 -8.42
CA ARG A 82 -27.99 21.21 -9.20
C ARG A 82 -26.53 21.38 -9.63
N VAL A 83 -26.21 22.54 -10.19
CA VAL A 83 -24.83 22.87 -10.63
C VAL A 83 -23.88 22.89 -9.44
N ARG A 84 -24.34 23.39 -8.29
CA ARG A 84 -23.57 23.35 -7.03
C ARG A 84 -23.23 21.92 -6.63
N ALA A 85 -24.18 20.98 -6.73
CA ALA A 85 -23.93 19.58 -6.43
C ALA A 85 -22.86 18.97 -7.35
N GLU A 86 -22.94 19.28 -8.65
CA GLU A 86 -21.96 18.84 -9.63
C GLU A 86 -20.57 19.43 -9.36
N VAL A 87 -20.47 20.73 -9.05
CA VAL A 87 -19.19 21.38 -8.69
C VAL A 87 -18.58 20.79 -7.42
N LEU A 88 -19.38 20.49 -6.41
CA LEU A 88 -18.92 19.82 -5.19
C LEU A 88 -18.38 18.40 -5.48
N TYR A 89 -19.06 17.64 -6.35
CA TYR A 89 -18.57 16.35 -6.80
C TYR A 89 -17.22 16.47 -7.54
N GLU A 90 -17.13 17.38 -8.52
CA GLU A 90 -15.89 17.63 -9.27
C GLU A 90 -14.73 18.05 -8.36
N LEU A 91 -15.03 18.91 -7.37
CA LEU A 91 -14.04 19.34 -6.37
C LEU A 91 -13.57 18.17 -5.50
N GLY A 92 -14.49 17.30 -5.09
CA GLY A 92 -14.14 16.05 -4.40
C GLY A 92 -13.21 15.16 -5.23
N CYS A 93 -13.47 15.01 -6.53
CA CYS A 93 -12.61 14.27 -7.43
C CYS A 93 -11.21 14.89 -7.56
N ALA A 94 -11.12 16.22 -7.66
CA ALA A 94 -9.85 16.94 -7.80
C ALA A 94 -8.98 16.91 -6.53
N THR A 95 -9.57 16.65 -5.35
CA THR A 95 -8.87 16.70 -4.06
C THR A 95 -8.68 15.34 -3.38
N LEU A 96 -9.06 14.25 -4.03
CA LEU A 96 -9.26 12.91 -3.44
C LEU A 96 -8.18 12.46 -2.44
N LEU A 97 -6.90 12.47 -2.81
CA LEU A 97 -5.80 12.08 -1.91
C LEU A 97 -4.84 13.24 -1.57
N SER A 98 -5.15 14.43 -1.99
CA SER A 98 -4.40 15.62 -1.54
C SER A 98 -4.98 16.21 -0.25
N SER A 99 -6.27 16.00 0.00
CA SER A 99 -6.97 16.45 1.21
C SER A 99 -8.18 15.55 1.53
N PRO A 100 -7.97 14.28 1.99
CA PRO A 100 -9.06 13.31 2.16
C PRO A 100 -10.21 13.80 3.05
N ALA A 101 -9.91 14.48 4.16
CA ALA A 101 -10.93 15.01 5.07
C ALA A 101 -11.84 16.05 4.39
N THR A 102 -11.27 16.98 3.63
CA THR A 102 -12.03 17.99 2.87
C THR A 102 -12.85 17.34 1.76
N THR A 103 -12.27 16.35 1.07
CA THR A 103 -12.96 15.57 0.04
C THR A 103 -14.19 14.86 0.58
N VAL A 104 -14.11 14.25 1.78
CA VAL A 104 -15.25 13.64 2.45
C VAL A 104 -16.38 14.65 2.63
N GLY A 105 -16.08 15.88 3.08
CA GLY A 105 -17.06 16.96 3.21
C GLY A 105 -17.75 17.30 1.88
N HIS A 106 -16.97 17.58 0.85
CA HIS A 106 -17.51 17.95 -0.47
C HIS A 106 -18.40 16.87 -1.08
N LEU A 107 -17.95 15.61 -1.03
CA LEU A 107 -18.73 14.50 -1.61
C LEU A 107 -19.99 14.19 -0.80
N ARG A 108 -19.95 14.28 0.53
CA ARG A 108 -21.17 14.16 1.36
C ARG A 108 -22.16 15.27 1.04
N ASP A 109 -21.71 16.51 0.94
CA ASP A 109 -22.58 17.62 0.61
C ASP A 109 -23.22 17.43 -0.77
N ALA A 110 -22.43 17.03 -1.78
CA ALA A 110 -22.95 16.74 -3.13
C ALA A 110 -24.03 15.64 -3.12
N ILE A 111 -23.78 14.52 -2.45
CA ILE A 111 -24.72 13.38 -2.34
C ILE A 111 -26.00 13.77 -1.60
N ASN A 112 -25.88 14.53 -0.51
CA ASN A 112 -27.00 14.93 0.34
C ASN A 112 -27.98 15.89 -0.36
N THR A 113 -27.55 16.60 -1.41
CA THR A 113 -28.45 17.45 -2.21
C THR A 113 -29.57 16.64 -2.90
N GLN A 114 -29.32 15.35 -3.19
CA GLN A 114 -30.15 14.46 -4.00
C GLN A 114 -30.42 14.99 -5.44
N LEU A 115 -29.54 15.88 -5.94
CA LEU A 115 -29.67 16.52 -7.25
C LEU A 115 -28.70 15.96 -8.29
N LEU A 116 -27.77 15.08 -7.90
CA LEU A 116 -26.92 14.35 -8.82
C LEU A 116 -27.76 13.33 -9.60
N ASP A 117 -27.46 13.15 -10.89
CA ASP A 117 -28.01 12.01 -11.63
C ASP A 117 -27.48 10.68 -11.06
N GLU A 118 -28.11 9.57 -11.45
CA GLU A 118 -27.81 8.25 -10.89
C GLU A 118 -26.33 7.85 -11.13
N SER A 119 -25.81 8.09 -12.32
CA SER A 119 -24.43 7.74 -12.66
C SER A 119 -23.42 8.54 -11.84
N MET A 120 -23.62 9.85 -11.75
CA MET A 120 -22.78 10.74 -10.97
C MET A 120 -22.88 10.45 -9.46
N ARG A 121 -24.08 10.11 -8.98
CA ARG A 121 -24.31 9.71 -7.60
C ARG A 121 -23.54 8.44 -7.23
N VAL A 122 -23.63 7.41 -8.07
CA VAL A 122 -22.87 6.15 -7.87
C VAL A 122 -21.36 6.42 -7.85
N ASP A 123 -20.85 7.25 -8.76
CA ASP A 123 -19.44 7.60 -8.76
C ASP A 123 -19.06 8.45 -7.53
N ALA A 124 -19.89 9.40 -7.13
CA ALA A 124 -19.68 10.21 -5.92
C ALA A 124 -19.60 9.33 -4.66
N VAL A 125 -20.47 8.34 -4.51
CA VAL A 125 -20.44 7.39 -3.39
C VAL A 125 -19.17 6.53 -3.43
N PHE A 126 -18.76 6.07 -4.62
CA PHE A 126 -17.51 5.34 -4.77
C PHE A 126 -16.31 6.19 -4.35
N ARG A 127 -16.20 7.44 -4.84
CA ARG A 127 -15.14 8.38 -4.47
C ARG A 127 -15.18 8.77 -2.98
N LEU A 128 -16.38 8.92 -2.41
CA LEU A 128 -16.54 9.12 -0.97
C LEU A 128 -15.97 7.95 -0.18
N SER A 129 -16.22 6.73 -0.61
CA SER A 129 -15.68 5.56 0.09
C SER A 129 -14.14 5.48 0.01
N GLN A 130 -13.53 5.88 -1.11
CA GLN A 130 -12.09 6.04 -1.22
C GLN A 130 -11.58 7.10 -0.23
N ALA A 131 -12.15 8.30 -0.24
CA ALA A 131 -11.76 9.38 0.65
C ALA A 131 -11.89 8.99 2.13
N LEU A 132 -12.97 8.30 2.51
CA LEU A 132 -13.18 7.78 3.86
C LEU A 132 -12.08 6.81 4.28
N THR A 133 -11.73 5.85 3.41
CA THR A 133 -10.66 4.90 3.70
C THR A 133 -9.31 5.60 3.89
N HIS A 134 -8.99 6.55 3.02
CA HIS A 134 -7.74 7.31 3.12
C HIS A 134 -7.73 8.37 4.24
N ASN A 135 -8.89 8.60 4.86
CA ASN A 135 -9.08 9.41 6.08
C ASN A 135 -9.26 8.55 7.34
N ASP A 136 -8.83 7.29 7.30
CA ASP A 136 -8.91 6.30 8.40
C ASP A 136 -10.34 5.97 8.87
N GLN A 137 -11.33 6.03 7.97
CA GLN A 137 -12.74 5.73 8.22
C GLN A 137 -13.21 4.52 7.40
N THR A 138 -12.42 3.45 7.34
CA THR A 138 -12.62 2.30 6.45
C THR A 138 -13.93 1.56 6.71
N ARG A 139 -14.39 1.48 7.96
CA ARG A 139 -15.70 0.89 8.31
C ARG A 139 -16.85 1.67 7.68
N GLU A 140 -16.83 2.99 7.76
CA GLU A 140 -17.84 3.85 7.14
C GLU A 140 -17.77 3.76 5.60
N ALA A 141 -16.59 3.66 5.03
CA ALA A 141 -16.41 3.44 3.59
C ALA A 141 -17.17 2.19 3.10
N ALA A 142 -17.04 1.07 3.80
CA ALA A 142 -17.78 -0.15 3.47
C ALA A 142 -19.30 0.04 3.62
N GLN A 143 -19.75 0.74 4.67
CA GLN A 143 -21.18 0.98 4.92
C GLN A 143 -21.84 1.85 3.84
N VAL A 144 -21.19 2.94 3.40
CA VAL A 144 -21.78 3.84 2.40
C VAL A 144 -21.95 3.15 1.04
N VAL A 145 -20.97 2.34 0.60
CA VAL A 145 -21.10 1.61 -0.66
C VAL A 145 -22.11 0.47 -0.56
N ALA A 146 -22.23 -0.21 0.59
CA ALA A 146 -23.25 -1.24 0.81
C ALA A 146 -24.67 -0.66 0.75
N ALA A 147 -24.88 0.49 1.42
CA ALA A 147 -26.16 1.17 1.43
C ALA A 147 -26.59 1.63 0.02
N GLU A 148 -25.66 2.19 -0.75
CA GLU A 148 -25.96 2.61 -2.13
C GLU A 148 -26.16 1.41 -3.06
N ALA A 149 -25.39 0.34 -2.92
CA ALA A 149 -25.57 -0.90 -3.69
C ALA A 149 -26.96 -1.53 -3.47
N ALA A 150 -27.53 -1.39 -2.26
CA ALA A 150 -28.88 -1.88 -1.95
C ALA A 150 -29.99 -1.02 -2.61
N ARG A 151 -29.70 0.22 -2.97
CA ARG A 151 -30.64 1.16 -3.62
C ARG A 151 -30.53 1.17 -5.14
N THR A 152 -29.38 0.73 -5.67
CA THR A 152 -29.07 0.75 -7.10
C THR A 152 -29.66 -0.50 -7.76
N ASP A 153 -30.29 -0.33 -8.91
CA ASP A 153 -30.85 -1.43 -9.69
C ASP A 153 -29.76 -2.45 -10.11
N PRO A 154 -30.14 -3.73 -10.28
CA PRO A 154 -29.21 -4.76 -10.73
C PRO A 154 -28.55 -4.40 -12.07
N GLY A 155 -27.24 -4.32 -12.07
CA GLY A 155 -26.46 -3.94 -13.26
C GLY A 155 -25.01 -3.60 -12.95
N PRO A 156 -24.27 -3.05 -13.95
CA PRO A 156 -22.86 -2.72 -13.80
C PRO A 156 -22.57 -1.74 -12.63
N ALA A 157 -23.42 -0.74 -12.44
CA ALA A 157 -23.30 0.24 -11.35
C ALA A 157 -23.38 -0.44 -9.97
N GLN A 158 -24.39 -1.29 -9.76
CA GLN A 158 -24.52 -2.06 -8.52
C GLN A 158 -23.34 -3.01 -8.31
N MET A 159 -22.86 -3.68 -9.37
CA MET A 159 -21.71 -4.58 -9.27
C MET A 159 -20.42 -3.83 -8.93
N ARG A 160 -20.24 -2.61 -9.44
CA ARG A 160 -19.11 -1.74 -9.05
C ARG A 160 -19.16 -1.41 -7.54
N LEU A 161 -20.32 -1.05 -7.01
CA LEU A 161 -20.49 -0.78 -5.58
C LEU A 161 -20.26 -2.05 -4.73
N LYS A 162 -20.73 -3.22 -5.18
CA LYS A 162 -20.45 -4.50 -4.51
C LYS A 162 -18.96 -4.85 -4.52
N ALA A 163 -18.25 -4.60 -5.61
CA ALA A 163 -16.80 -4.80 -5.66
C ALA A 163 -16.08 -3.84 -4.70
N ALA A 164 -16.49 -2.57 -4.65
CA ALA A 164 -15.98 -1.61 -3.66
C ALA A 164 -16.27 -2.06 -2.22
N HIS A 165 -17.44 -2.63 -1.95
CA HIS A 165 -17.76 -3.19 -0.63
C HIS A 165 -16.82 -4.33 -0.26
N PHE A 166 -16.56 -5.29 -1.16
CA PHE A 166 -15.56 -6.34 -0.91
C PHE A 166 -14.16 -5.78 -0.65
N LEU A 167 -13.77 -4.74 -1.38
CA LEU A 167 -12.49 -4.07 -1.20
C LEU A 167 -12.39 -3.47 0.21
N TRP A 168 -13.33 -2.61 0.59
CA TRP A 168 -13.26 -1.89 1.85
C TRP A 168 -13.49 -2.77 3.09
N GLU A 169 -14.31 -3.82 3.00
CA GLU A 169 -14.35 -4.86 4.03
C GLU A 169 -13.00 -5.60 4.13
N GLY A 170 -12.40 -5.96 3.00
CA GLY A 170 -11.18 -6.76 2.94
C GLY A 170 -9.93 -6.06 3.45
N VAL A 171 -9.88 -4.73 3.39
CA VAL A 171 -8.74 -3.94 3.89
C VAL A 171 -8.96 -3.39 5.30
N GLN A 172 -10.07 -3.69 5.98
CA GLN A 172 -10.25 -3.34 7.39
C GLN A 172 -9.30 -4.13 8.28
N ASP A 173 -8.68 -3.43 9.23
CA ASP A 173 -7.87 -4.07 10.27
C ASP A 173 -8.73 -4.89 11.25
N THR A 174 -9.95 -4.44 11.54
CA THR A 174 -10.88 -5.07 12.51
C THR A 174 -12.11 -5.67 11.83
N GLU A 175 -11.92 -6.42 10.76
CA GLU A 175 -13.01 -7.11 10.06
C GLU A 175 -13.67 -8.19 10.94
N ASP A 176 -14.98 -8.08 11.20
CA ASP A 176 -15.71 -8.96 12.11
C ASP A 176 -16.00 -10.36 11.51
N ASP A 177 -16.24 -10.46 10.19
CA ASP A 177 -16.60 -11.70 9.50
C ASP A 177 -15.79 -11.97 8.22
N GLY A 178 -14.48 -11.86 8.32
CA GLY A 178 -13.55 -12.03 7.19
C GLY A 178 -13.68 -13.37 6.49
N ARG A 179 -13.99 -14.44 7.22
CA ARG A 179 -14.18 -15.78 6.64
C ARG A 179 -15.44 -15.86 5.78
N ALA A 180 -16.56 -15.26 6.20
CA ALA A 180 -17.78 -15.27 5.40
C ALA A 180 -17.67 -14.33 4.20
N ARG A 181 -17.06 -13.16 4.35
CA ARG A 181 -16.75 -12.27 3.22
C ARG A 181 -15.93 -12.99 2.16
N SER A 182 -14.85 -13.66 2.55
CA SER A 182 -14.01 -14.42 1.63
C SER A 182 -14.80 -15.51 0.88
N ARG A 183 -15.62 -16.29 1.61
CA ARG A 183 -16.50 -17.28 0.96
C ARG A 183 -17.47 -16.65 -0.04
N ARG A 184 -18.01 -15.45 0.28
CA ARG A 184 -18.86 -14.70 -0.68
C ARG A 184 -18.06 -14.29 -1.90
N LEU A 185 -16.87 -13.68 -1.72
CA LEU A 185 -16.00 -13.26 -2.82
C LEU A 185 -15.56 -14.44 -3.68
N THR A 186 -15.15 -15.56 -3.07
CA THR A 186 -14.77 -16.79 -3.78
C THR A 186 -15.92 -17.30 -4.66
N ARG A 187 -17.15 -17.33 -4.14
CA ARG A 187 -18.33 -17.75 -4.93
C ARG A 187 -18.66 -16.75 -6.05
N THR A 188 -18.54 -15.46 -5.79
CA THR A 188 -18.76 -14.42 -6.81
C THR A 188 -17.72 -14.50 -7.92
N ALA A 189 -16.45 -14.77 -7.57
CA ALA A 189 -15.35 -14.88 -8.53
C ALA A 189 -15.28 -16.24 -9.24
N ALA A 190 -16.00 -17.25 -8.75
CA ALA A 190 -16.03 -18.57 -9.37
C ALA A 190 -16.57 -18.48 -10.81
N GLY A 191 -15.79 -18.96 -11.77
CA GLY A 191 -16.16 -18.93 -13.19
C GLY A 191 -15.96 -17.61 -13.91
N LEU A 192 -15.47 -16.54 -13.22
CA LEU A 192 -15.08 -15.31 -13.91
C LEU A 192 -13.83 -15.55 -14.77
N THR A 193 -13.84 -14.97 -15.96
CA THR A 193 -12.75 -15.12 -16.95
C THR A 193 -12.07 -13.81 -17.31
N GLY A 194 -12.50 -12.68 -16.72
CA GLY A 194 -11.96 -11.36 -17.02
C GLY A 194 -12.51 -10.77 -18.32
N ARG A 195 -13.78 -11.04 -18.67
CA ARG A 195 -14.41 -10.54 -19.90
C ARG A 195 -14.55 -9.02 -19.94
N ASP A 196 -14.81 -8.43 -18.78
CA ASP A 196 -14.98 -7.00 -18.62
C ASP A 196 -14.23 -6.49 -17.38
N ASN A 197 -14.20 -5.18 -17.19
CA ASN A 197 -13.46 -4.55 -16.10
C ASN A 197 -14.03 -4.88 -14.72
N THR A 198 -15.33 -5.18 -14.62
CA THR A 198 -15.93 -5.60 -13.34
C THR A 198 -15.43 -6.98 -12.92
N GLU A 199 -15.42 -7.94 -13.87
CA GLU A 199 -14.85 -9.26 -13.63
C GLU A 199 -13.36 -9.18 -13.28
N ARG A 200 -12.58 -8.35 -14.01
CA ARG A 200 -11.14 -8.18 -13.75
C ARG A 200 -10.89 -7.64 -12.35
N VAL A 201 -11.62 -6.61 -11.92
CA VAL A 201 -11.47 -6.06 -10.56
C VAL A 201 -11.84 -7.09 -9.50
N LEU A 202 -12.93 -7.84 -9.67
CA LEU A 202 -13.30 -8.91 -8.74
C LEU A 202 -12.22 -10.01 -8.67
N LEU A 203 -11.56 -10.33 -9.79
CA LEU A 203 -10.42 -11.26 -9.80
C LEU A 203 -9.19 -10.68 -9.09
N MET A 204 -8.89 -9.38 -9.25
CA MET A 204 -7.82 -8.70 -8.49
C MET A 204 -8.07 -8.78 -6.98
N LEU A 205 -9.29 -8.48 -6.55
CA LEU A 205 -9.68 -8.57 -5.14
C LEU A 205 -9.62 -10.01 -4.63
N ARG A 206 -10.03 -10.98 -5.45
CA ARG A 206 -9.96 -12.40 -5.09
C ARG A 206 -8.52 -12.90 -4.97
N ALA A 207 -7.61 -12.46 -5.85
CA ALA A 207 -6.19 -12.79 -5.76
C ALA A 207 -5.58 -12.29 -4.44
N PHE A 208 -5.89 -11.04 -4.05
CA PHE A 208 -5.41 -10.50 -2.79
C PHE A 208 -6.05 -11.18 -1.55
N ASP A 209 -7.35 -11.50 -1.59
CA ASP A 209 -8.00 -12.24 -0.50
C ASP A 209 -7.39 -13.65 -0.34
N ALA A 210 -7.12 -14.35 -1.45
CA ALA A 210 -6.40 -15.62 -1.45
C ALA A 210 -5.01 -15.50 -0.84
N THR A 211 -4.29 -14.44 -1.22
CA THR A 211 -2.96 -14.13 -0.68
C THR A 211 -3.02 -13.95 0.84
N ALA A 212 -3.91 -13.11 1.34
CA ALA A 212 -4.06 -12.87 2.77
C ALA A 212 -4.41 -14.14 3.56
N ARG A 213 -5.14 -15.07 2.95
CA ARG A 213 -5.51 -16.37 3.55
C ARG A 213 -4.39 -17.41 3.51
N GLY A 214 -3.37 -17.21 2.68
CA GLY A 214 -2.31 -18.18 2.46
C GLY A 214 -2.80 -19.39 1.65
N GLU A 215 -3.66 -19.15 0.65
CA GLU A 215 -3.99 -20.15 -0.37
C GLU A 215 -2.75 -20.37 -1.28
N SER A 216 -2.77 -21.40 -2.13
CA SER A 216 -1.61 -21.71 -2.97
C SER A 216 -1.18 -20.51 -3.84
N ALA A 217 0.11 -20.20 -3.85
CA ALA A 217 0.68 -19.14 -4.68
C ALA A 217 0.45 -19.39 -6.18
N GLU A 218 0.44 -20.64 -6.61
CA GLU A 218 0.14 -21.00 -7.99
C GLU A 218 -1.31 -20.62 -8.36
N GLU A 219 -2.28 -20.96 -7.51
CA GLU A 219 -3.69 -20.59 -7.71
C GLU A 219 -3.87 -19.08 -7.70
N ILE A 220 -3.16 -18.36 -6.80
CA ILE A 220 -3.19 -16.89 -6.75
C ILE A 220 -2.70 -16.29 -8.06
N VAL A 221 -1.58 -16.78 -8.59
CA VAL A 221 -1.04 -16.34 -9.88
C VAL A 221 -2.04 -16.62 -11.00
N GLN A 222 -2.65 -17.79 -11.06
CA GLN A 222 -3.67 -18.13 -12.06
C GLN A 222 -4.90 -17.20 -11.98
N ILE A 223 -5.34 -16.83 -10.78
CA ILE A 223 -6.45 -15.86 -10.60
C ILE A 223 -6.01 -14.47 -11.07
N ALA A 224 -4.81 -14.04 -10.69
CA ALA A 224 -4.24 -12.74 -11.05
C ALA A 224 -4.06 -12.58 -12.56
N GLU A 225 -3.59 -13.63 -13.24
CA GLU A 225 -3.45 -13.67 -14.71
C GLU A 225 -4.77 -13.41 -15.45
N ARG A 226 -5.86 -14.01 -14.97
CA ARG A 226 -7.20 -13.80 -15.56
C ARG A 226 -7.70 -12.35 -15.42
N ALA A 227 -7.14 -11.58 -14.50
CA ALA A 227 -7.46 -10.17 -14.34
C ALA A 227 -6.75 -9.27 -15.36
N LEU A 228 -5.70 -9.78 -16.00
CA LEU A 228 -4.87 -9.05 -16.98
C LEU A 228 -5.31 -9.37 -18.42
N VAL A 229 -4.87 -8.52 -19.34
CA VAL A 229 -4.99 -8.73 -20.80
C VAL A 229 -3.56 -8.76 -21.36
N ASP A 230 -3.16 -9.90 -21.90
CA ASP A 230 -1.79 -10.11 -22.41
C ASP A 230 -0.70 -9.71 -21.39
N GLY A 231 -0.95 -9.98 -20.11
CA GLY A 231 -0.03 -9.69 -19.00
C GLY A 231 -0.02 -8.24 -18.51
N ALA A 232 -0.87 -7.36 -19.05
CA ALA A 232 -0.98 -5.94 -18.69
C ALA A 232 -2.37 -5.60 -18.10
N LEU A 233 -2.47 -4.46 -17.42
CA LEU A 233 -3.75 -3.94 -16.95
C LEU A 233 -4.63 -3.55 -18.14
N ALA A 234 -5.89 -3.96 -18.11
CA ALA A 234 -6.86 -3.58 -19.15
C ALA A 234 -7.15 -2.07 -19.11
N PRO A 235 -7.45 -1.44 -20.26
CA PRO A 235 -7.92 -0.06 -20.29
C PRO A 235 -9.10 0.16 -19.33
N GLY A 236 -9.01 1.18 -18.47
CA GLY A 236 -10.01 1.50 -17.45
C GLY A 236 -9.93 0.69 -16.14
N THR A 237 -8.91 -0.16 -15.95
CA THR A 237 -8.57 -0.79 -14.67
C THR A 237 -7.16 -0.40 -14.17
N GLY A 238 -6.54 0.60 -14.81
CA GLY A 238 -5.20 1.07 -14.47
C GLY A 238 -5.15 1.98 -13.23
N TRP A 239 -4.03 2.67 -13.07
CA TRP A 239 -3.69 3.45 -11.89
C TRP A 239 -4.39 4.81 -11.83
N THR A 240 -4.62 5.44 -12.99
CA THR A 240 -5.23 6.76 -13.15
C THR A 240 -6.27 6.75 -14.28
N GLY A 241 -7.14 7.76 -14.32
CA GLY A 241 -8.17 7.84 -15.37
C GLY A 241 -9.18 6.69 -15.35
N THR A 242 -9.35 6.03 -14.22
CA THR A 242 -10.22 4.87 -14.03
C THR A 242 -11.38 5.17 -13.11
N SER A 243 -12.51 4.51 -13.35
CA SER A 243 -13.65 4.54 -12.44
C SER A 243 -13.47 3.63 -11.20
N TRP A 244 -12.38 2.83 -11.13
CA TRP A 244 -12.16 1.82 -10.09
C TRP A 244 -11.16 2.24 -9.00
N GLY A 245 -10.43 3.35 -9.20
CA GLY A 245 -9.32 3.73 -8.32
C GLY A 245 -8.06 2.90 -8.57
N PHE A 246 -7.01 3.23 -7.84
CA PHE A 246 -5.69 2.59 -7.95
C PHE A 246 -5.53 1.39 -7.02
N GLU A 247 -6.43 1.16 -6.10
CA GLU A 247 -6.35 0.11 -5.08
C GLU A 247 -6.40 -1.30 -5.69
N PRO A 248 -7.30 -1.63 -6.64
CA PRO A 248 -7.31 -2.96 -7.24
C PRO A 248 -6.00 -3.34 -7.94
N PRO A 249 -5.39 -2.52 -8.82
CA PRO A 249 -4.08 -2.84 -9.40
C PRO A 249 -2.96 -2.90 -8.36
N ALA A 250 -2.99 -2.08 -7.30
CA ALA A 250 -2.02 -2.16 -6.22
C ALA A 250 -2.10 -3.50 -5.47
N LEU A 251 -3.32 -3.96 -5.14
CA LEU A 251 -3.54 -5.25 -4.49
C LEU A 251 -3.16 -6.43 -5.38
N LEU A 252 -3.40 -6.32 -6.70
CA LEU A 252 -2.94 -7.31 -7.68
C LEU A 252 -1.41 -7.42 -7.70
N ALA A 253 -0.72 -6.27 -7.79
CA ALA A 253 0.74 -6.23 -7.81
C ALA A 253 1.34 -6.77 -6.50
N LEU A 254 0.74 -6.46 -5.35
CA LEU A 254 1.11 -7.06 -4.08
C LEU A 254 0.91 -8.57 -4.07
N SER A 255 -0.17 -9.08 -4.68
CA SER A 255 -0.40 -10.53 -4.77
C SER A 255 0.70 -11.24 -5.55
N PHE A 256 1.16 -10.66 -6.66
CA PHE A 256 2.35 -11.14 -7.38
C PHE A 256 3.61 -11.08 -6.52
N ALA A 257 3.85 -9.96 -5.81
CA ALA A 257 5.03 -9.82 -4.96
C ALA A 257 5.09 -10.88 -3.84
N PHE A 258 3.94 -11.19 -3.22
CA PHE A 258 3.87 -12.24 -2.20
C PHE A 258 4.01 -13.64 -2.76
N ALA A 259 3.61 -13.87 -4.01
CA ALA A 259 3.72 -15.14 -4.72
C ALA A 259 5.09 -15.34 -5.41
N ASP A 260 6.14 -14.64 -5.00
CA ASP A 260 7.50 -14.66 -5.58
C ASP A 260 7.58 -14.26 -7.07
N GLN A 261 6.56 -13.56 -7.61
CA GLN A 261 6.52 -13.02 -8.96
C GLN A 261 6.98 -11.54 -8.97
N LEU A 262 8.18 -11.27 -8.44
CA LEU A 262 8.64 -9.90 -8.22
C LEU A 262 8.81 -9.09 -9.50
N ASP A 263 9.21 -9.68 -10.62
CA ASP A 263 9.37 -8.95 -11.90
C ASP A 263 8.04 -8.37 -12.38
N ARG A 264 6.94 -9.12 -12.18
CA ARG A 264 5.59 -8.65 -12.50
C ARG A 264 5.11 -7.56 -11.57
N ALA A 265 5.37 -7.74 -10.27
CA ALA A 265 5.04 -6.74 -9.26
C ALA A 265 5.78 -5.42 -9.52
N GLU A 266 7.09 -5.46 -9.77
CA GLU A 266 7.92 -4.31 -10.10
C GLU A 266 7.41 -3.60 -11.37
N THR A 267 7.09 -4.35 -12.43
CA THR A 267 6.52 -3.77 -13.66
C THR A 267 5.25 -2.98 -13.38
N LEU A 268 4.32 -3.54 -12.60
CA LEU A 268 3.06 -2.88 -12.26
C LEU A 268 3.29 -1.66 -11.35
N PHE A 269 4.18 -1.74 -10.35
CA PHE A 269 4.48 -0.61 -9.47
C PHE A 269 5.16 0.54 -10.21
N ASP A 270 6.07 0.26 -11.14
CA ASP A 270 6.71 1.25 -12.00
C ASP A 270 5.70 1.89 -12.97
N GLU A 271 4.72 1.12 -13.46
CA GLU A 271 3.61 1.66 -14.24
C GLU A 271 2.77 2.63 -13.39
N GLY A 272 2.45 2.25 -12.14
CA GLY A 272 1.72 3.09 -11.20
C GLY A 272 2.45 4.40 -10.90
N MET A 273 3.74 4.34 -10.60
CA MET A 273 4.57 5.52 -10.36
C MET A 273 4.51 6.49 -11.54
N ARG A 274 4.79 6.00 -12.75
CA ARG A 274 4.75 6.82 -13.96
C ARG A 274 3.36 7.38 -14.25
N ALA A 275 2.30 6.60 -14.02
CA ALA A 275 0.94 7.06 -14.23
C ALA A 275 0.59 8.24 -13.31
N PHE A 276 0.99 8.19 -12.04
CA PHE A 276 0.76 9.30 -11.10
C PHE A 276 1.58 10.54 -11.44
N GLU A 277 2.85 10.37 -11.83
CA GLU A 277 3.70 11.48 -12.26
C GLU A 277 3.14 12.18 -13.50
N ILE A 278 2.78 11.41 -14.53
CA ILE A 278 2.21 11.96 -15.78
C ILE A 278 0.86 12.67 -15.52
N SER A 279 0.02 12.10 -14.67
CA SER A 279 -1.28 12.68 -14.32
C SER A 279 -1.17 13.86 -13.35
N GLY A 280 0.03 14.22 -12.90
CA GLY A 280 0.29 15.31 -11.96
C GLY A 280 -0.31 15.09 -10.57
N TRP A 281 -0.70 13.85 -10.24
CA TRP A 281 -1.18 13.51 -8.92
C TRP A 281 -0.03 13.54 -7.92
N SER A 282 -0.19 14.32 -6.87
CA SER A 282 0.79 14.53 -5.80
C SER A 282 0.23 14.01 -4.45
N GLY A 283 0.98 14.22 -3.39
CA GLY A 283 0.55 13.88 -2.04
C GLY A 283 0.34 12.38 -1.87
N GLY A 284 -0.88 11.97 -1.49
CA GLY A 284 -1.18 10.58 -1.14
C GLY A 284 -0.95 9.57 -2.24
N HIS A 285 -1.22 9.89 -3.50
CA HIS A 285 -0.96 8.98 -4.62
C HIS A 285 0.54 8.67 -4.75
N LEU A 286 1.39 9.69 -4.77
CA LEU A 286 2.84 9.49 -4.84
C LEU A 286 3.39 8.84 -3.56
N ALA A 287 2.85 9.18 -2.38
CA ALA A 287 3.22 8.51 -1.15
C ALA A 287 2.98 6.99 -1.22
N PHE A 288 1.81 6.56 -1.70
CA PHE A 288 1.53 5.14 -1.93
C PHE A 288 2.44 4.52 -2.99
N ALA A 289 2.67 5.18 -4.13
CA ALA A 289 3.55 4.66 -5.18
C ALA A 289 4.98 4.45 -4.64
N HIS A 290 5.54 5.42 -3.94
CA HIS A 290 6.84 5.28 -3.29
C HIS A 290 6.87 4.15 -2.26
N THR A 291 5.78 3.95 -1.49
CA THR A 291 5.66 2.83 -0.55
C THR A 291 5.71 1.48 -1.28
N LEU A 292 4.96 1.33 -2.38
CA LEU A 292 4.88 0.08 -3.14
C LEU A 292 6.21 -0.26 -3.84
N VAL A 293 6.86 0.75 -4.45
CA VAL A 293 8.20 0.58 -5.04
C VAL A 293 9.23 0.26 -3.96
N GLY A 294 9.19 0.95 -2.82
CA GLY A 294 10.04 0.65 -1.66
C GLY A 294 9.84 -0.78 -1.15
N TYR A 295 8.60 -1.27 -1.14
CA TYR A 295 8.30 -2.66 -0.79
C TYR A 295 8.92 -3.65 -1.78
N ALA A 296 8.82 -3.41 -3.09
CA ALA A 296 9.45 -4.26 -4.10
C ALA A 296 10.98 -4.32 -3.92
N HIS A 297 11.63 -3.17 -3.70
CA HIS A 297 13.06 -3.12 -3.38
C HIS A 297 13.42 -3.89 -2.10
N ARG A 298 12.60 -3.76 -1.04
CA ARG A 298 12.78 -4.54 0.20
C ARG A 298 12.72 -6.05 -0.06
N ARG A 299 11.74 -6.49 -0.86
CA ARG A 299 11.58 -7.90 -1.22
C ARG A 299 12.76 -8.43 -2.04
N ARG A 300 13.28 -7.64 -2.99
CA ARG A 300 14.47 -7.97 -3.78
C ARG A 300 15.76 -8.04 -2.95
N GLY A 301 15.77 -7.45 -1.76
CA GLY A 301 16.99 -7.28 -0.97
C GLY A 301 17.78 -6.02 -1.32
N ARG A 302 17.21 -5.05 -2.03
CA ARG A 302 17.82 -3.72 -2.28
C ARG A 302 17.44 -2.77 -1.13
N LEU A 303 17.99 -3.04 0.06
CA LEU A 303 17.52 -2.41 1.29
C LEU A 303 17.80 -0.90 1.36
N ALA A 304 18.89 -0.43 0.78
CA ALA A 304 19.21 1.00 0.74
C ALA A 304 18.24 1.77 -0.17
N ASP A 305 17.91 1.21 -1.34
CA ASP A 305 16.92 1.79 -2.25
C ASP A 305 15.52 1.78 -1.59
N ALA A 306 15.15 0.67 -0.96
CA ALA A 306 13.89 0.56 -0.22
C ALA A 306 13.75 1.68 0.83
N GLU A 307 14.79 1.89 1.65
CA GLU A 307 14.79 2.96 2.65
C GLU A 307 14.61 4.35 2.01
N MET A 308 15.31 4.63 0.91
CA MET A 308 15.20 5.92 0.19
C MET A 308 13.76 6.17 -0.26
N TYR A 309 13.11 5.20 -0.91
CA TYR A 309 11.73 5.33 -1.36
C TYR A 309 10.76 5.47 -0.18
N LEU A 310 10.95 4.74 0.90
CA LEU A 310 10.07 4.77 2.07
C LEU A 310 10.18 6.06 2.87
N ARG A 311 11.38 6.64 2.98
CA ARG A 311 11.55 7.98 3.58
C ARG A 311 10.90 9.06 2.73
N GLU A 312 10.97 8.97 1.40
CA GLU A 312 10.28 9.88 0.49
C GLU A 312 8.76 9.72 0.57
N SER A 313 8.26 8.47 0.65
CA SER A 313 6.83 8.21 0.89
C SER A 313 6.30 8.94 2.12
N LEU A 314 6.99 8.79 3.25
CA LEU A 314 6.60 9.45 4.52
C LEU A 314 6.68 10.98 4.40
N ARG A 315 7.73 11.52 3.75
CA ARG A 315 7.84 12.97 3.50
C ARG A 315 6.68 13.52 2.65
N LEU A 316 6.19 12.74 1.69
CA LEU A 316 5.02 13.11 0.89
C LEU A 316 3.73 12.99 1.71
N ALA A 317 3.59 11.94 2.51
CA ALA A 317 2.46 11.73 3.40
C ALA A 317 2.30 12.86 4.43
N ASP A 318 3.42 13.34 5.01
CA ASP A 318 3.46 14.46 5.97
C ASP A 318 2.85 15.77 5.41
N ARG A 319 2.75 15.91 4.07
CA ARG A 319 2.13 17.06 3.42
C ARG A 319 0.60 16.94 3.29
N VAL A 320 0.08 15.73 3.39
CA VAL A 320 -1.35 15.45 3.24
C VAL A 320 -2.08 15.58 4.58
N GLY A 321 -1.46 15.15 5.66
CA GLY A 321 -2.02 15.19 7.01
C GLY A 321 -1.26 14.26 7.94
N ASP A 322 -1.74 14.11 9.17
CA ASP A 322 -1.13 13.29 10.20
C ASP A 322 -1.86 11.95 10.36
N ARG A 323 -1.10 10.89 10.66
CA ARG A 323 -1.61 9.56 11.06
C ARG A 323 -2.61 8.92 10.07
N LEU A 324 -2.50 9.25 8.80
CA LEU A 324 -3.31 8.67 7.74
C LEU A 324 -2.85 7.24 7.40
N PRO A 325 -3.68 6.40 6.76
CA PRO A 325 -3.31 5.03 6.36
C PRO A 325 -2.00 4.95 5.56
N MET A 326 -1.69 5.96 4.76
CA MET A 326 -0.43 6.02 4.02
C MET A 326 0.81 6.11 4.93
N HIS A 327 0.71 6.78 6.09
CA HIS A 327 1.80 6.78 7.08
C HIS A 327 2.01 5.40 7.67
N TRP A 328 0.91 4.68 8.01
CA TRP A 328 1.00 3.34 8.59
C TRP A 328 1.69 2.36 7.65
N ASN A 329 1.36 2.38 6.35
CA ASN A 329 2.04 1.56 5.35
C ASN A 329 3.53 1.95 5.21
N GLY A 330 3.82 3.25 5.10
CA GLY A 330 5.20 3.75 4.96
C GLY A 330 6.07 3.42 6.18
N ILE A 331 5.56 3.65 7.40
CA ILE A 331 6.34 3.40 8.62
C ILE A 331 6.54 1.91 8.89
N CYS A 332 5.53 1.05 8.65
CA CYS A 332 5.67 -0.40 8.78
C CYS A 332 6.80 -0.91 7.89
N MET A 333 6.82 -0.52 6.61
CA MET A 333 7.85 -0.95 5.67
C MET A 333 9.22 -0.33 5.99
N LEU A 334 9.27 0.92 6.45
CA LEU A 334 10.53 1.56 6.82
C LEU A 334 11.16 0.88 8.04
N VAL A 335 10.39 0.61 9.08
CA VAL A 335 10.88 -0.10 10.28
C VAL A 335 11.36 -1.50 9.92
N ASP A 336 10.60 -2.26 9.10
CA ASP A 336 11.01 -3.58 8.64
C ASP A 336 12.32 -3.53 7.83
N THR A 337 12.48 -2.52 6.97
CA THR A 337 13.68 -2.31 6.16
C THR A 337 14.90 -1.94 7.03
N LEU A 338 14.74 -1.03 7.98
CA LEU A 338 15.82 -0.62 8.89
C LEU A 338 16.28 -1.77 9.78
N LEU A 339 15.35 -2.60 10.27
CA LEU A 339 15.68 -3.83 11.01
C LEU A 339 16.45 -4.82 10.14
N ALA A 340 16.07 -5.01 8.87
CA ALA A 340 16.79 -5.86 7.93
C ALA A 340 18.21 -5.34 7.64
N ARG A 341 18.41 -4.02 7.64
CA ARG A 341 19.72 -3.39 7.54
C ARG A 341 20.57 -3.55 8.81
N GLY A 342 19.95 -3.81 9.96
CA GLY A 342 20.58 -3.81 11.28
C GLY A 342 20.64 -2.44 11.96
N HIS A 343 19.90 -1.46 11.44
CA HIS A 343 19.82 -0.09 11.96
C HIS A 343 18.72 0.03 13.02
N VAL A 344 18.85 -0.70 14.11
CA VAL A 344 17.82 -0.84 15.16
C VAL A 344 17.47 0.49 15.80
N GLU A 345 18.47 1.33 16.05
CA GLU A 345 18.24 2.64 16.69
C GLU A 345 17.48 3.59 15.75
N GLU A 346 17.82 3.64 14.46
CA GLU A 346 17.06 4.42 13.48
C GLU A 346 15.62 3.90 13.33
N ALA A 347 15.40 2.58 13.41
CA ALA A 347 14.08 1.99 13.41
C ALA A 347 13.25 2.42 14.63
N ARG A 348 13.88 2.50 15.82
CA ARG A 348 13.25 3.02 17.04
C ARG A 348 12.88 4.50 16.89
N GLU A 349 13.81 5.33 16.43
CA GLU A 349 13.57 6.77 16.21
C GLU A 349 12.45 7.03 15.20
N ALA A 350 12.42 6.28 14.09
CA ALA A 350 11.35 6.36 13.10
C ALA A 350 10.00 5.97 13.71
N ALA A 351 9.95 4.87 14.48
CA ALA A 351 8.75 4.42 15.17
C ALA A 351 8.23 5.46 16.18
N GLU A 352 9.12 6.10 16.94
CA GLU A 352 8.76 7.16 17.89
C GLU A 352 8.23 8.41 17.17
N ARG A 353 8.91 8.86 16.11
CA ARG A 353 8.52 10.04 15.32
C ARG A 353 7.09 9.93 14.78
N TYR A 354 6.71 8.76 14.29
CA TYR A 354 5.39 8.51 13.71
C TYR A 354 4.40 7.88 14.69
N ALA A 355 4.72 7.83 15.98
CA ALA A 355 3.91 7.21 17.02
C ALA A 355 3.43 5.79 16.64
N PHE A 356 4.36 4.95 16.14
CA PHE A 356 4.10 3.58 15.70
C PHE A 356 3.79 2.65 16.87
N ALA A 357 2.59 2.80 17.41
CA ALA A 357 2.06 2.07 18.57
C ALA A 357 0.51 2.07 18.52
N PRO A 358 -0.16 1.18 19.27
CA PRO A 358 -1.62 1.22 19.37
C PRO A 358 -2.15 2.59 19.84
N PRO A 359 -3.34 3.02 19.42
CA PRO A 359 -4.23 2.32 18.48
C PRO A 359 -3.71 2.40 17.04
N TYR A 360 -3.82 1.26 16.32
CA TYR A 360 -3.43 1.19 14.91
C TYR A 360 -4.49 1.79 14.00
N ALA A 361 -4.14 2.01 12.72
CA ALA A 361 -5.09 2.46 11.70
C ALA A 361 -6.27 1.50 11.56
N SER A 362 -7.41 2.02 11.09
CA SER A 362 -8.60 1.20 10.80
C SER A 362 -8.43 0.34 9.54
N SER A 363 -7.47 0.67 8.71
CA SER A 363 -7.11 -0.08 7.50
C SER A 363 -5.86 -0.93 7.71
N LEU A 364 -5.81 -2.03 6.96
CA LEU A 364 -4.68 -2.93 6.91
C LEU A 364 -3.39 -2.19 6.50
N ALA A 365 -2.33 -2.37 7.28
CA ALA A 365 -0.97 -2.03 6.85
C ALA A 365 -0.26 -3.28 6.31
N ILE A 366 0.62 -3.09 5.35
CA ILE A 366 1.42 -4.16 4.72
C ILE A 366 2.89 -3.75 4.75
N PRO A 367 3.76 -4.56 5.40
CA PRO A 367 3.45 -5.74 6.24
C PRO A 367 2.59 -5.40 7.46
N ASP A 368 2.04 -6.41 8.13
CA ASP A 368 1.17 -6.20 9.29
C ASP A 368 1.86 -5.39 10.40
N ALA A 369 1.22 -4.30 10.83
CA ALA A 369 1.82 -3.33 11.74
C ALA A 369 2.21 -3.93 13.10
N ARG A 370 1.39 -4.84 13.63
CA ARG A 370 1.63 -5.48 14.93
C ARG A 370 2.80 -6.46 14.84
N SER A 371 2.90 -7.21 13.72
CA SER A 371 4.03 -8.09 13.45
C SER A 371 5.34 -7.31 13.37
N VAL A 372 5.35 -6.19 12.64
CA VAL A 372 6.54 -5.33 12.52
C VAL A 372 6.91 -4.73 13.87
N ARG A 373 5.93 -4.26 14.64
CA ARG A 373 6.19 -3.73 15.99
C ARG A 373 6.73 -4.80 16.94
N GLY A 374 6.17 -6.01 16.89
CA GLY A 374 6.69 -7.14 17.68
C GLY A 374 8.16 -7.42 17.37
N ARG A 375 8.54 -7.40 16.09
CA ARG A 375 9.93 -7.56 15.65
C ARG A 375 10.83 -6.41 16.11
N LEU A 376 10.35 -5.16 16.07
CA LEU A 376 11.07 -4.01 16.62
C LEU A 376 11.33 -4.17 18.13
N LEU A 377 10.31 -4.58 18.89
CA LEU A 377 10.43 -4.83 20.33
C LEU A 377 11.46 -5.91 20.63
N LEU A 378 11.51 -7.00 19.85
CA LEU A 378 12.53 -8.04 19.97
C LEU A 378 13.94 -7.48 19.71
N ALA A 379 14.10 -6.70 18.67
CA ALA A 379 15.39 -6.08 18.33
C ALA A 379 15.88 -5.10 19.42
N LEU A 380 14.96 -4.51 20.17
CA LEU A 380 15.23 -3.63 21.32
C LEU A 380 15.43 -4.40 22.66
N GLY A 381 15.37 -5.74 22.65
CA GLY A 381 15.48 -6.55 23.86
C GLY A 381 14.23 -6.53 24.77
N ARG A 382 13.09 -6.00 24.28
CA ARG A 382 11.82 -5.91 25.02
C ARG A 382 10.97 -7.16 24.79
N THR A 383 11.50 -8.32 25.16
CA THR A 383 10.97 -9.64 24.79
C THR A 383 9.55 -9.87 25.31
N GLU A 384 9.23 -9.54 26.56
CA GLU A 384 7.89 -9.74 27.14
C GLU A 384 6.80 -8.94 26.40
N GLU A 385 7.12 -7.70 26.04
CA GLU A 385 6.19 -6.85 25.28
C GLU A 385 6.03 -7.37 23.85
N ALA A 386 7.10 -7.86 23.23
CA ALA A 386 7.04 -8.47 21.91
C ALA A 386 6.16 -9.73 21.90
N ILE A 387 6.31 -10.61 22.91
CA ILE A 387 5.46 -11.80 23.08
C ILE A 387 3.99 -11.40 23.17
N THR A 388 3.67 -10.43 24.03
CA THR A 388 2.30 -9.93 24.21
C THR A 388 1.69 -9.41 22.90
N GLU A 389 2.44 -8.60 22.15
CA GLU A 389 2.02 -8.02 20.87
C GLU A 389 1.82 -9.11 19.80
N LEU A 390 2.78 -10.02 19.66
CA LEU A 390 2.76 -11.07 18.65
C LEU A 390 1.66 -12.13 18.92
N GLU A 391 1.39 -12.45 20.19
CA GLU A 391 0.27 -13.30 20.56
C GLU A 391 -1.10 -12.66 20.21
N ALA A 392 -1.24 -11.36 20.52
CA ALA A 392 -2.45 -10.62 20.15
C ALA A 392 -2.64 -10.59 18.63
N THR A 393 -1.55 -10.41 17.88
CA THR A 393 -1.52 -10.48 16.41
C THR A 393 -1.98 -11.85 15.91
N GLY A 394 -1.40 -12.92 16.43
CA GLY A 394 -1.75 -14.29 16.04
C GLY A 394 -3.22 -14.62 16.28
N ARG A 395 -3.77 -14.23 17.44
CA ARG A 395 -5.19 -14.39 17.75
C ARG A 395 -6.09 -13.63 16.76
N ALA A 396 -5.78 -12.35 16.50
CA ALA A 396 -6.56 -11.49 15.61
C ALA A 396 -6.57 -12.02 14.17
N LEU A 397 -5.41 -12.37 13.61
CA LEU A 397 -5.27 -12.88 12.25
C LEU A 397 -5.92 -14.26 12.07
N THR A 398 -5.76 -15.17 13.05
CA THR A 398 -6.40 -16.49 13.04
C THR A 398 -7.91 -16.39 13.06
N LEU A 399 -8.49 -15.49 13.89
CA LEU A 399 -9.93 -15.26 13.95
C LEU A 399 -10.48 -14.81 12.57
N ARG A 400 -9.76 -13.94 11.89
CA ARG A 400 -10.12 -13.44 10.54
C ARG A 400 -9.82 -14.44 9.42
N GLY A 401 -9.10 -15.53 9.70
CA GLY A 401 -8.67 -16.50 8.70
C GLY A 401 -7.53 -15.98 7.81
N ARG A 402 -6.72 -15.05 8.27
CA ARG A 402 -5.52 -14.55 7.59
C ARG A 402 -4.31 -15.35 8.05
N HIS A 403 -3.81 -16.22 7.20
CA HIS A 403 -2.82 -17.23 7.58
C HIS A 403 -1.50 -17.14 6.79
N ASN A 404 -1.33 -16.13 5.93
CA ASN A 404 -0.12 -15.97 5.14
C ASN A 404 1.04 -15.43 5.98
N GLY A 405 2.03 -16.28 6.25
CA GLY A 405 3.22 -15.90 7.02
C GLY A 405 4.18 -14.94 6.28
N VAL A 406 4.04 -14.75 4.97
CA VAL A 406 4.81 -13.76 4.22
C VAL A 406 4.24 -12.37 4.42
N VAL A 407 2.91 -12.26 4.52
CA VAL A 407 2.22 -10.99 4.79
C VAL A 407 2.36 -10.57 6.25
N ALA A 408 2.28 -11.55 7.17
CA ALA A 408 2.36 -11.33 8.61
C ALA A 408 3.14 -12.48 9.29
N PRO A 409 4.46 -12.37 9.45
CA PRO A 409 5.32 -13.45 9.97
C PRO A 409 5.28 -13.60 11.50
N TRP A 410 4.18 -13.23 12.15
CA TRP A 410 4.01 -13.22 13.59
C TRP A 410 4.38 -14.54 14.28
N ALA A 411 4.09 -15.68 13.64
CA ALA A 411 4.37 -17.00 14.23
C ALA A 411 5.87 -17.30 14.27
N ILE A 412 6.63 -16.87 13.25
CA ILE A 412 8.08 -16.99 13.19
C ILE A 412 8.73 -16.09 14.25
N ASP A 413 8.29 -14.83 14.34
CA ASP A 413 8.85 -13.88 15.29
C ASP A 413 8.49 -14.28 16.74
N LEU A 414 7.27 -14.76 16.99
CA LEU A 414 6.85 -15.27 18.30
C LEU A 414 7.60 -16.56 18.69
N ALA A 415 7.84 -17.47 17.73
CA ALA A 415 8.62 -18.68 17.98
C ALA A 415 10.03 -18.34 18.46
N ARG A 416 10.68 -17.38 17.81
CA ARG A 416 12.01 -16.87 18.22
C ARG A 416 11.98 -16.20 19.57
N ALA A 417 10.94 -15.41 19.87
CA ALA A 417 10.77 -14.74 21.17
C ALA A 417 10.60 -15.73 22.31
N LEU A 418 9.98 -16.88 22.04
CA LEU A 418 9.70 -17.91 23.04
C LEU A 418 10.79 -18.96 23.17
N ALA A 419 11.83 -18.93 22.33
CA ALA A 419 12.86 -19.98 22.29
C ALA A 419 13.41 -20.36 23.68
N ASP A 420 13.77 -19.38 24.49
CA ASP A 420 14.31 -19.58 25.84
C ASP A 420 13.23 -19.57 26.94
N VAL A 421 12.03 -19.03 26.65
CA VAL A 421 10.97 -18.83 27.65
C VAL A 421 10.01 -20.03 27.68
N ASN A 422 9.63 -20.54 26.50
CA ASN A 422 8.73 -21.67 26.34
C ASN A 422 9.08 -22.43 25.05
N PRO A 423 10.09 -23.31 25.10
CA PRO A 423 10.59 -24.04 23.93
C PRO A 423 9.53 -24.94 23.24
N GLU A 424 8.62 -25.55 24.02
CA GLU A 424 7.52 -26.36 23.47
C GLU A 424 6.62 -25.52 22.58
N ARG A 425 6.19 -24.37 23.08
CA ARG A 425 5.33 -23.44 22.34
C ARG A 425 6.05 -22.85 21.14
N ALA A 426 7.34 -22.57 21.26
CA ALA A 426 8.18 -22.11 20.15
C ALA A 426 8.23 -23.16 19.03
N ALA A 427 8.42 -24.44 19.36
CA ALA A 427 8.42 -25.52 18.39
C ALA A 427 7.04 -25.71 17.69
N GLU A 428 5.93 -25.62 18.43
CA GLU A 428 4.57 -25.63 17.84
C GLU A 428 4.37 -24.50 16.81
N LEU A 429 4.81 -23.30 17.15
CA LEU A 429 4.70 -22.12 16.27
C LEU A 429 5.57 -22.25 15.02
N ALA A 430 6.79 -22.77 15.15
CA ALA A 430 7.66 -23.05 14.03
C ALA A 430 7.06 -24.12 13.09
N SER A 431 6.48 -25.19 13.66
CA SER A 431 5.74 -26.20 12.89
C SER A 431 4.54 -25.59 12.17
N TYR A 432 3.74 -24.78 12.86
CA TYR A 432 2.63 -24.06 12.25
C TYR A 432 3.09 -23.16 11.10
N ALA A 433 4.18 -22.40 11.29
CA ALA A 433 4.72 -21.53 10.26
C ALA A 433 5.17 -22.32 9.02
N ARG A 434 5.82 -23.48 9.24
CA ARG A 434 6.27 -24.36 8.17
C ARG A 434 5.08 -24.97 7.40
N ASP A 435 4.08 -25.51 8.08
CA ASP A 435 2.86 -26.02 7.44
C ASP A 435 2.17 -24.95 6.57
N ARG A 436 2.15 -23.70 7.02
CA ARG A 436 1.58 -22.59 6.25
C ARG A 436 2.44 -22.22 5.06
N ALA A 437 3.76 -22.21 5.20
CA ALA A 437 4.71 -21.96 4.12
C ALA A 437 4.63 -23.03 3.01
N GLU A 438 4.58 -24.29 3.38
CA GLU A 438 4.43 -25.42 2.45
C GLU A 438 3.11 -25.35 1.68
N ARG A 439 2.01 -25.02 2.35
CA ARG A 439 0.69 -24.83 1.68
C ARG A 439 0.68 -23.63 0.74
N PHE A 440 1.34 -22.54 1.12
CA PHE A 440 1.46 -21.37 0.27
C PHE A 440 2.35 -21.66 -0.94
N GLY A 441 3.43 -22.42 -0.76
CA GLY A 441 4.22 -23.05 -1.81
C GLY A 441 5.28 -22.17 -2.45
N THR A 442 5.59 -20.96 -1.92
CA THR A 442 6.71 -20.17 -2.45
C THR A 442 8.04 -20.57 -1.84
N HIS A 443 9.10 -20.50 -2.63
CA HIS A 443 10.45 -20.79 -2.16
C HIS A 443 10.87 -19.86 -1.02
N THR A 444 10.51 -18.57 -1.08
CA THR A 444 10.78 -17.63 0.01
C THR A 444 10.11 -18.06 1.31
N ALA A 445 8.81 -18.37 1.28
CA ALA A 445 8.08 -18.74 2.50
C ALA A 445 8.66 -20.01 3.15
N ILE A 446 8.94 -21.03 2.35
CA ILE A 446 9.50 -22.31 2.84
C ILE A 446 10.89 -22.08 3.44
N GLY A 447 11.78 -21.40 2.72
CA GLY A 447 13.13 -21.15 3.19
C GLY A 447 13.19 -20.36 4.49
N VAL A 448 12.35 -19.32 4.63
CA VAL A 448 12.27 -18.52 5.88
C VAL A 448 11.72 -19.34 7.05
N ALA A 449 10.71 -20.21 6.81
CA ALA A 449 10.18 -21.08 7.83
C ALA A 449 11.18 -22.16 8.28
N LEU A 450 11.98 -22.70 7.35
CA LEU A 450 13.08 -23.63 7.66
C LEU A 450 14.18 -22.95 8.50
N CYS A 451 14.55 -21.70 8.20
CA CYS A 451 15.47 -20.93 9.04
C CYS A 451 14.93 -20.74 10.47
N CYS A 452 13.62 -20.51 10.63
CA CYS A 452 13.00 -20.45 11.95
C CYS A 452 13.09 -21.78 12.68
N SER A 453 12.73 -22.89 12.02
CA SER A 453 12.86 -24.23 12.62
C SER A 453 14.29 -24.56 13.03
N ALA A 454 15.25 -24.19 12.20
CA ALA A 454 16.68 -24.38 12.47
C ALA A 454 17.15 -23.60 13.71
N SER A 455 16.63 -22.37 13.91
CA SER A 455 17.02 -21.55 15.07
C SER A 455 16.54 -22.14 16.44
N LEU A 456 15.61 -23.10 16.40
CA LEU A 456 15.09 -23.81 17.57
C LEU A 456 15.64 -25.25 17.69
N THR A 457 16.61 -25.62 16.83
CA THR A 457 17.15 -26.96 16.72
C THR A 457 18.67 -26.89 16.88
N GLU A 458 19.27 -27.92 17.46
CA GLU A 458 20.71 -27.97 17.68
C GLU A 458 21.40 -29.06 16.82
N GLY A 459 22.69 -28.90 16.63
CA GLY A 459 23.57 -29.88 16.04
C GLY A 459 23.30 -30.18 14.54
N PRO A 460 23.53 -31.42 14.07
CA PRO A 460 23.41 -31.78 12.66
C PRO A 460 22.03 -31.56 12.04
N ALA A 461 20.97 -31.63 12.86
CA ALA A 461 19.60 -31.39 12.40
C ALA A 461 19.38 -29.92 11.99
N ALA A 462 19.90 -28.97 12.75
CA ALA A 462 19.87 -27.55 12.39
C ALA A 462 20.62 -27.29 11.08
N VAL A 463 21.79 -27.91 10.89
CA VAL A 463 22.59 -27.79 9.66
C VAL A 463 21.79 -28.33 8.46
N GLY A 464 21.09 -29.46 8.62
CA GLY A 464 20.23 -30.03 7.56
C GLY A 464 19.09 -29.09 7.15
N LEU A 465 18.38 -28.51 8.14
CA LEU A 465 17.31 -27.54 7.89
C LEU A 465 17.81 -26.28 7.19
N LEU A 466 18.98 -25.76 7.58
CA LEU A 466 19.58 -24.58 6.95
C LEU A 466 20.10 -24.87 5.53
N ALA A 467 20.61 -26.07 5.27
CA ALA A 467 20.99 -26.47 3.91
C ALA A 467 19.77 -26.52 2.98
N GLU A 468 18.65 -27.05 3.46
CA GLU A 468 17.38 -27.07 2.74
C GLU A 468 16.84 -25.63 2.54
N ALA A 469 16.91 -24.78 3.57
CA ALA A 469 16.53 -23.37 3.48
C ALA A 469 17.33 -22.62 2.40
N VAL A 470 18.64 -22.82 2.36
CA VAL A 470 19.51 -22.24 1.31
C VAL A 470 19.09 -22.70 -0.07
N THR A 471 18.78 -24.00 -0.26
CA THR A 471 18.32 -24.55 -1.56
C THR A 471 17.03 -23.86 -2.02
N HIS A 472 16.05 -23.71 -1.13
CA HIS A 472 14.82 -22.99 -1.47
C HIS A 472 15.09 -21.52 -1.79
N LEU A 473 15.88 -20.83 -0.98
CA LEU A 473 16.12 -19.40 -1.14
C LEU A 473 17.02 -19.07 -2.35
N GLU A 474 17.82 -20.02 -2.85
CA GLU A 474 18.51 -19.88 -4.13
C GLU A 474 17.56 -19.86 -5.34
N ALA A 475 16.40 -20.52 -5.21
CA ALA A 475 15.33 -20.48 -6.21
C ALA A 475 14.33 -19.31 -5.98
N SER A 476 14.52 -18.52 -4.93
CA SER A 476 13.69 -17.37 -4.57
C SER A 476 14.23 -16.07 -5.18
N PRO A 477 13.36 -15.09 -5.50
CA PRO A 477 13.80 -13.76 -5.92
C PRO A 477 14.28 -12.86 -4.77
N CYS A 478 14.26 -13.34 -3.50
CA CYS A 478 14.47 -12.56 -2.29
C CYS A 478 15.91 -12.72 -1.77
N THR A 479 16.84 -11.91 -2.29
CA THR A 479 18.29 -12.03 -2.03
C THR A 479 18.67 -11.82 -0.55
N TYR A 480 17.96 -10.94 0.17
CA TYR A 480 18.25 -10.71 1.60
C TYR A 480 17.98 -11.97 2.45
N GLU A 481 16.88 -12.66 2.21
CA GLU A 481 16.51 -13.89 2.90
C GLU A 481 17.54 -15.00 2.62
N LEU A 482 18.05 -15.08 1.38
CA LEU A 482 19.16 -15.97 1.03
C LEU A 482 20.44 -15.61 1.77
N ALA A 483 20.76 -14.32 1.89
CA ALA A 483 21.95 -13.87 2.62
C ALA A 483 21.86 -14.29 4.10
N VAL A 484 20.69 -14.13 4.73
CA VAL A 484 20.44 -14.57 6.10
C VAL A 484 20.65 -16.09 6.22
N ALA A 485 20.01 -16.89 5.38
CA ALA A 485 20.13 -18.36 5.44
C ALA A 485 21.57 -18.84 5.26
N ARG A 486 22.34 -18.23 4.36
CA ARG A 486 23.76 -18.60 4.15
C ARG A 486 24.64 -18.24 5.34
N VAL A 487 24.40 -17.10 5.99
CA VAL A 487 25.14 -16.74 7.20
C VAL A 487 24.81 -17.70 8.32
N GLU A 488 23.54 -18.01 8.56
CA GLU A 488 23.11 -18.97 9.59
C GLU A 488 23.66 -20.38 9.31
N TYR A 489 23.57 -20.82 8.06
CA TYR A 489 24.16 -22.10 7.65
C TYR A 489 25.68 -22.13 7.87
N GLY A 490 26.37 -21.07 7.49
CA GLY A 490 27.82 -20.97 7.67
C GLY A 490 28.23 -20.97 9.15
N ILE A 491 27.43 -20.38 10.04
CA ILE A 491 27.65 -20.45 11.50
C ILE A 491 27.44 -21.88 12.00
N ALA A 492 26.28 -22.49 11.69
CA ALA A 492 25.92 -23.80 12.19
C ALA A 492 26.83 -24.92 11.66
N ALA A 493 27.18 -24.88 10.38
CA ALA A 493 28.08 -25.82 9.74
C ALA A 493 29.58 -25.51 9.94
N ARG A 494 29.92 -24.40 10.61
CA ARG A 494 31.31 -23.87 10.76
C ARG A 494 32.03 -23.75 9.41
N SER A 495 31.30 -23.27 8.39
CA SER A 495 31.76 -23.17 7.00
C SER A 495 32.22 -21.76 6.63
N ALA A 496 33.52 -21.52 6.61
CA ALA A 496 34.08 -20.24 6.18
C ALA A 496 33.69 -19.85 4.72
N PRO A 497 33.62 -20.81 3.76
CA PRO A 497 33.14 -20.48 2.40
C PRO A 497 31.70 -19.94 2.37
N ASP A 498 30.77 -20.55 3.15
CA ASP A 498 29.37 -20.12 3.16
C ASP A 498 29.19 -18.79 3.89
N LEU A 499 29.89 -18.58 5.00
CA LEU A 499 29.98 -17.26 5.66
C LEU A 499 30.51 -16.19 4.71
N GLY A 500 31.52 -16.52 3.90
CA GLY A 500 32.07 -15.62 2.89
C GLY A 500 31.02 -15.23 1.84
N ARG A 501 30.29 -16.21 1.30
CA ARG A 501 29.19 -15.98 0.34
C ARG A 501 28.05 -15.18 0.96
N GLY A 502 27.59 -15.56 2.17
CA GLY A 502 26.56 -14.84 2.90
C GLY A 502 26.92 -13.38 3.16
N ARG A 503 28.19 -13.10 3.54
CA ARG A 503 28.69 -11.73 3.74
C ARG A 503 28.69 -10.90 2.46
N VAL A 504 29.02 -11.51 1.32
CA VAL A 504 28.98 -10.81 0.01
C VAL A 504 27.55 -10.41 -0.31
N LEU A 505 26.61 -11.35 -0.26
CA LEU A 505 25.19 -11.10 -0.49
C LEU A 505 24.63 -10.05 0.48
N ALA A 506 24.96 -10.14 1.78
CA ALA A 506 24.53 -9.17 2.78
C ALA A 506 25.01 -7.75 2.45
N ARG A 507 26.25 -7.60 1.95
CA ARG A 507 26.79 -6.30 1.51
C ARG A 507 26.08 -5.78 0.27
N GLU A 508 25.82 -6.63 -0.71
CA GLU A 508 25.07 -6.28 -1.91
C GLU A 508 23.65 -5.83 -1.58
N CYS A 509 23.02 -6.44 -0.56
CA CYS A 509 21.71 -6.02 -0.05
C CYS A 509 21.75 -4.71 0.76
N GLY A 510 22.90 -4.26 1.25
CA GLY A 510 23.00 -3.16 2.23
C GLY A 510 22.57 -3.57 3.63
N ALA A 511 22.72 -4.85 4.00
CA ALA A 511 22.38 -5.44 5.30
C ALA A 511 23.59 -5.36 6.25
N ASP A 512 23.91 -4.17 6.75
CA ASP A 512 25.14 -3.88 7.50
C ASP A 512 25.27 -4.73 8.77
N GLY A 513 24.16 -4.94 9.51
CA GLY A 513 24.15 -5.80 10.68
C GLY A 513 24.48 -7.27 10.37
N LEU A 514 24.01 -7.77 9.23
CA LEU A 514 24.31 -9.14 8.79
C LEU A 514 25.75 -9.28 8.28
N VAL A 515 26.31 -8.25 7.62
CA VAL A 515 27.73 -8.19 7.24
C VAL A 515 28.63 -8.30 8.46
N GLU A 516 28.31 -7.56 9.53
CA GLU A 516 29.07 -7.57 10.77
C GLU A 516 28.97 -8.93 11.49
N ARG A 517 27.78 -9.52 11.56
CA ARG A 517 27.57 -10.86 12.13
C ARG A 517 28.38 -11.94 11.39
N ALA A 518 28.36 -11.90 10.04
CA ALA A 518 29.17 -12.83 9.23
C ALA A 518 30.67 -12.61 9.42
N ARG A 519 31.13 -11.36 9.58
CA ARG A 519 32.53 -11.04 9.87
C ARG A 519 32.96 -11.64 11.21
N GLN A 520 32.16 -11.42 12.26
CA GLN A 520 32.45 -11.92 13.59
C GLN A 520 32.54 -13.45 13.62
N ALA A 521 31.59 -14.14 12.98
CA ALA A 521 31.60 -15.59 12.85
C ALA A 521 32.85 -16.11 12.09
N LEU A 522 33.34 -15.41 11.07
CA LEU A 522 34.57 -15.75 10.37
C LEU A 522 35.82 -15.58 11.27
N ASP A 523 35.86 -14.54 12.10
CA ASP A 523 36.96 -14.30 13.03
C ASP A 523 36.98 -15.37 14.14
N ASP A 524 35.81 -15.77 14.67
CA ASP A 524 35.66 -16.86 15.64
C ASP A 524 36.17 -18.20 15.07
N LEU A 525 35.87 -18.51 13.82
CA LEU A 525 36.38 -19.72 13.15
C LEU A 525 37.91 -19.72 13.02
N ARG A 526 38.52 -18.56 12.74
CA ARG A 526 39.98 -18.42 12.63
C ARG A 526 40.67 -18.61 13.98
N THR A 527 40.10 -18.03 15.03
CA THR A 527 40.65 -18.15 16.38
C THR A 527 40.53 -19.56 16.94
N ALA A 528 39.42 -20.26 16.65
CA ALA A 528 39.21 -21.67 17.04
C ALA A 528 40.09 -22.67 16.26
N GLY A 529 40.55 -22.31 15.07
CA GLY A 529 41.44 -23.11 14.23
C GLY A 529 42.94 -22.82 14.41
N ALA A 530 43.32 -21.81 15.17
CA ALA A 530 44.72 -21.52 15.48
C ALA A 530 45.25 -22.60 16.46
N PRO A 531 46.29 -23.38 16.12
CA PRO A 531 46.88 -24.32 17.06
C PRO A 531 47.40 -23.52 18.25
N GLY A 532 46.96 -23.89 19.46
CA GLY A 532 47.43 -23.28 20.70
C GLY A 532 48.95 -23.29 20.73
N THR A 533 49.59 -22.12 20.75
CA THR A 533 51.00 -21.96 21.08
C THR A 533 51.14 -22.34 22.55
N ALA A 534 51.47 -23.62 22.78
CA ALA A 534 51.92 -24.12 24.08
C ALA A 534 53.42 -23.85 24.21
#